data_489306377f20328350176d6da09534ea
#
_entry.id   489306377f20328350176d6da09534ea
#
_cell.length_a   1.000
_cell.length_b   1.000
_cell.length_c   1.000
_cell.angle_alpha   90.00
_cell.angle_beta   90.00
_cell.angle_gamma   90.00
#
_symmetry.space_group_name_H-M   'P 1'
#
loop_
_entity.id
_entity.type
_entity.pdbx_description
1 polymer ?
#
loop_
_entity_poly.entity_id
_entity_poly.type
_entity_poly.pdbx_seq_one_letter_code
_entity_poly.pdbx_strand_id
1 'polypeptide(L)'
;MKRMIYQVAVGAQSNLYEHCIQSVANYCNKYNMKHIVQREPILKIRPDMAVTGRSKEAVERLGYMPIYEKENAFTYLNQYEQIAIIDSDIYIRPDAPNIFWDLTKEY
;
A
#
# COMPACT_ATOMS: atom_id res chain seq x y z
N MET A 1 19.05 -2.04 8.98
CA MET A 1 17.70 -2.65 8.94
C MET A 1 16.99 -2.22 7.66
N LYS A 2 16.52 -3.19 6.91
CA LYS A 2 15.81 -2.91 5.65
C LYS A 2 14.32 -2.70 5.92
N ARG A 3 13.80 -1.59 5.45
CA ARG A 3 12.39 -1.22 5.61
C ARG A 3 11.78 -0.88 4.27
N MET A 4 10.48 -1.14 4.17
CA MET A 4 9.75 -0.92 2.93
C MET A 4 8.36 -0.37 3.22
N ILE A 5 7.89 0.50 2.33
CA ILE A 5 6.48 0.90 2.28
C ILE A 5 5.88 0.32 1.00
N TYR A 6 4.77 -0.36 1.17
CA TYR A 6 4.04 -1.00 0.08
C TYR A 6 2.69 -0.31 -0.10
N GLN A 7 2.38 0.03 -1.33
CA GLN A 7 1.09 0.63 -1.69
C GLN A 7 0.44 -0.13 -2.83
N VAL A 8 -0.87 -0.26 -2.79
CA VAL A 8 -1.66 -0.83 -3.87
C VAL A 8 -2.45 0.29 -4.52
N ALA A 9 -2.18 0.55 -5.79
CA ALA A 9 -2.84 1.61 -6.56
C ALA A 9 -3.53 1.02 -7.79
N VAL A 10 -4.13 -0.15 -7.64
CA VAL A 10 -4.85 -0.84 -8.71
C VAL A 10 -6.17 -0.11 -8.96
N GLY A 11 -6.36 0.36 -10.19
CA GLY A 11 -7.54 1.11 -10.55
C GLY A 11 -7.56 2.56 -10.08
N ALA A 12 -6.50 3.02 -9.42
CA ALA A 12 -6.38 4.38 -8.93
C ALA A 12 -5.75 5.26 -10.02
N GLN A 13 -6.57 5.95 -10.80
CA GLN A 13 -6.12 6.70 -11.97
C GLN A 13 -6.46 8.19 -11.89
N SER A 14 -6.32 8.78 -10.72
CA SER A 14 -6.55 10.21 -10.58
C SER A 14 -5.26 10.94 -10.20
N ASN A 15 -5.22 12.24 -10.49
CA ASN A 15 -4.09 13.07 -10.09
C ASN A 15 -3.93 13.12 -8.57
N LEU A 16 -5.03 12.98 -7.83
CA LEU A 16 -4.98 12.93 -6.37
C LEU A 16 -4.16 11.74 -5.89
N TYR A 17 -4.43 10.55 -6.45
CA TYR A 17 -3.68 9.36 -6.07
C TYR A 17 -2.19 9.50 -6.42
N GLU A 18 -1.89 10.01 -7.60
CA GLU A 18 -0.50 10.21 -8.00
C GLU A 18 0.21 11.21 -7.10
N HIS A 19 -0.48 12.26 -6.66
CA HIS A 19 0.06 13.23 -5.73
C HIS A 19 0.37 12.60 -4.38
N CYS A 20 -0.54 11.77 -3.87
CA CYS A 20 -0.34 11.05 -2.62
C CYS A 20 0.81 10.05 -2.72
N ILE A 21 0.86 9.29 -3.80
CA ILE A 21 1.93 8.31 -4.03
C ILE A 21 3.29 9.02 -4.10
N GLN A 22 3.36 10.17 -4.77
CA GLN A 22 4.60 10.94 -4.83
C GLN A 22 5.03 11.41 -3.45
N SER A 23 4.08 11.79 -2.59
CA SER A 23 4.42 12.19 -1.22
C SER A 23 5.05 11.03 -0.43
N VAL A 24 4.57 9.83 -0.65
CA VAL A 24 5.14 8.62 -0.03
C VAL A 24 6.52 8.32 -0.61
N ALA A 25 6.72 8.50 -1.91
CA ALA A 25 8.02 8.31 -2.54
C ALA A 25 9.06 9.28 -1.96
N ASN A 26 8.69 10.53 -1.77
CA ASN A 26 9.56 11.54 -1.17
C ASN A 26 9.92 11.17 0.26
N TYR A 27 8.96 10.69 1.02
CA TYR A 27 9.15 10.24 2.40
C TYR A 27 10.12 9.06 2.47
N CYS A 28 9.94 8.07 1.60
CA CYS A 28 10.82 6.90 1.54
C CYS A 28 12.25 7.30 1.16
N ASN A 29 12.38 8.25 0.24
CA ASN A 29 13.69 8.75 -0.15
C ASN A 29 14.39 9.45 1.01
N LYS A 30 13.64 10.24 1.80
CA LYS A 30 14.17 10.95 2.96
C LYS A 30 14.75 9.99 4.01
N TYR A 31 14.07 8.88 4.25
CA TYR A 31 14.45 7.92 5.29
C TYR A 31 15.12 6.66 4.75
N ASN A 32 15.50 6.68 3.48
CA ASN A 32 16.20 5.58 2.82
C ASN A 32 15.43 4.25 2.93
N MET A 33 14.15 4.30 2.63
CA MET A 33 13.28 3.13 2.62
C MET A 33 12.92 2.75 1.19
N LYS A 34 12.70 1.46 0.96
CA LYS A 34 12.19 0.98 -0.33
C LYS A 34 10.71 1.34 -0.44
N HIS A 35 10.30 1.80 -1.62
CA HIS A 35 8.91 2.11 -1.93
C HIS A 35 8.47 1.24 -3.10
N ILE A 36 7.43 0.45 -2.90
CA ILE A 36 6.85 -0.36 -3.96
C ILE A 36 5.39 0.03 -4.13
N VAL A 37 5.01 0.34 -5.37
CA VAL A 37 3.63 0.66 -5.73
C VAL A 37 3.14 -0.41 -6.70
N GLN A 38 2.18 -1.20 -6.26
CA GLN A 38 1.56 -2.20 -7.11
C GLN A 38 0.44 -1.53 -7.90
N ARG A 39 0.59 -1.45 -9.20
CA ARG A 39 -0.40 -0.80 -10.06
C ARG A 39 -1.26 -1.80 -10.83
N GLU A 40 -0.83 -3.07 -10.87
CA GLU A 40 -1.55 -4.13 -11.57
C GLU A 40 -2.03 -5.17 -10.57
N PRO A 41 -3.22 -5.76 -10.78
CA PRO A 41 -3.69 -6.80 -9.89
C PRO A 41 -2.88 -8.08 -10.08
N ILE A 42 -2.51 -8.72 -8.96
CA ILE A 42 -1.74 -9.96 -8.97
C ILE A 42 -2.57 -11.12 -8.48
N LEU A 43 -3.19 -10.98 -7.31
CA LEU A 43 -3.95 -12.06 -6.68
C LEU A 43 -5.35 -12.21 -7.29
N LYS A 44 -6.00 -11.12 -7.61
CA LYS A 44 -7.34 -11.08 -8.20
C LYS A 44 -8.35 -11.91 -7.43
N ILE A 45 -8.34 -11.77 -6.10
CA ILE A 45 -9.23 -12.53 -5.24
C ILE A 45 -10.66 -12.06 -5.40
N ARG A 46 -11.56 -13.02 -5.68
CA ARG A 46 -13.00 -12.77 -5.75
C ARG A 46 -13.66 -13.52 -4.60
N PRO A 47 -14.34 -12.82 -3.69
CA PRO A 47 -15.04 -13.53 -2.63
C PRO A 47 -16.22 -14.32 -3.19
N ASP A 48 -16.39 -15.54 -2.70
CA ASP A 48 -17.56 -16.37 -3.05
C ASP A 48 -18.80 -15.97 -2.27
N MET A 49 -18.60 -15.20 -1.21
CA MET A 49 -19.67 -14.75 -0.33
C MET A 49 -20.35 -13.52 -0.91
N ALA A 50 -21.58 -13.31 -0.48
CA ALA A 50 -22.28 -12.07 -0.82
C ALA A 50 -21.50 -10.87 -0.31
N VAL A 51 -21.21 -9.95 -1.20
CA VAL A 51 -20.58 -8.67 -0.85
C VAL A 51 -21.64 -7.58 -0.87
N THR A 52 -21.46 -6.54 -0.07
CA THR A 52 -22.43 -5.46 0.07
C THR A 52 -21.76 -4.10 -0.14
N GLY A 53 -22.58 -3.11 -0.52
CA GLY A 53 -22.13 -1.74 -0.64
C GLY A 53 -21.02 -1.55 -1.66
N ARG A 54 -19.99 -0.83 -1.25
CA ARG A 54 -18.88 -0.45 -2.12
C ARG A 54 -18.07 -1.65 -2.59
N SER A 55 -17.97 -2.68 -1.77
CA SER A 55 -17.27 -3.91 -2.15
C SER A 55 -17.95 -4.62 -3.30
N LYS A 56 -19.30 -4.64 -3.29
CA LYS A 56 -20.07 -5.24 -4.36
C LYS A 56 -19.83 -4.52 -5.68
N GLU A 57 -19.86 -3.19 -5.67
CA GLU A 57 -19.58 -2.39 -6.86
C GLU A 57 -18.18 -2.65 -7.40
N ALA A 58 -17.19 -2.71 -6.52
CA ALA A 58 -15.81 -2.97 -6.93
C ALA A 58 -15.68 -4.32 -7.61
N VAL A 59 -16.29 -5.37 -7.04
CA VAL A 59 -16.23 -6.72 -7.61
C VAL A 59 -16.95 -6.75 -8.97
N GLU A 60 -18.11 -6.13 -9.08
CA GLU A 60 -18.87 -6.10 -10.33
C GLU A 60 -18.10 -5.37 -11.43
N ARG A 61 -17.43 -4.27 -11.10
CA ARG A 61 -16.70 -3.45 -12.06
C ARG A 61 -15.34 -4.06 -12.43
N LEU A 62 -14.61 -4.54 -11.45
CA LEU A 62 -13.21 -4.99 -11.63
C LEU A 62 -13.07 -6.50 -11.72
N GLY A 63 -14.06 -7.26 -11.23
CA GLY A 63 -13.99 -8.71 -11.21
C GLY A 63 -13.19 -9.29 -10.05
N TYR A 64 -12.72 -8.45 -9.11
CA TYR A 64 -11.95 -8.88 -7.95
C TYR A 64 -12.03 -7.81 -6.87
N MET A 65 -11.57 -8.15 -5.64
CA MET A 65 -11.52 -7.22 -4.51
C MET A 65 -10.12 -6.62 -4.40
N PRO A 66 -9.95 -5.34 -4.75
CA PRO A 66 -8.61 -4.71 -4.69
C PRO A 66 -7.95 -4.74 -3.32
N ILE A 67 -8.75 -4.70 -2.25
CA ILE A 67 -8.21 -4.69 -0.88
C ILE A 67 -7.36 -5.93 -0.59
N TYR A 68 -7.65 -7.06 -1.20
CA TYR A 68 -6.88 -8.28 -0.99
C TYR A 68 -5.52 -8.23 -1.69
N GLU A 69 -5.33 -7.31 -2.62
CA GLU A 69 -4.04 -7.17 -3.29
C GLU A 69 -2.94 -6.70 -2.33
N LYS A 70 -3.30 -6.09 -1.20
CA LYS A 70 -2.34 -5.71 -0.16
C LYS A 70 -1.57 -6.91 0.39
N GLU A 71 -2.13 -8.11 0.30
CA GLU A 71 -1.45 -9.33 0.78
C GLU A 71 -0.17 -9.64 0.02
N ASN A 72 0.00 -9.09 -1.18
CA ASN A 72 1.24 -9.25 -1.93
C ASN A 72 2.45 -8.71 -1.18
N ALA A 73 2.26 -7.79 -0.23
CA ALA A 73 3.34 -7.27 0.58
C ALA A 73 4.04 -8.37 1.38
N PHE A 74 3.32 -9.43 1.75
CA PHE A 74 3.88 -10.52 2.53
C PHE A 74 4.97 -11.30 1.81
N THR A 75 4.99 -11.26 0.47
CA THR A 75 6.04 -11.92 -0.31
C THR A 75 7.41 -11.29 -0.08
N TYR A 76 7.45 -10.08 0.45
CA TYR A 76 8.70 -9.34 0.69
C TYR A 76 9.24 -9.52 2.10
N LEU A 77 8.54 -10.24 2.98
CA LEU A 77 8.98 -10.42 4.37
C LEU A 77 10.33 -11.13 4.50
N ASN A 78 10.75 -11.86 3.47
CA ASN A 78 12.06 -12.50 3.45
C ASN A 78 13.20 -11.51 3.19
N GLN A 79 12.89 -10.35 2.63
CA GLN A 79 13.89 -9.38 2.20
C GLN A 79 13.95 -8.14 3.07
N TYR A 80 12.85 -7.81 3.76
CA TYR A 80 12.71 -6.60 4.54
C TYR A 80 12.30 -6.94 5.96
N GLU A 81 12.93 -6.28 6.93
CA GLU A 81 12.65 -6.54 8.34
C GLU A 81 11.34 -5.94 8.79
N GLN A 82 10.96 -4.83 8.17
CA GLN A 82 9.70 -4.14 8.48
C GLN A 82 9.05 -3.66 7.20
N ILE A 83 7.76 -3.88 7.08
CA ILE A 83 6.97 -3.46 5.94
C ILE A 83 5.73 -2.72 6.46
N ALA A 84 5.52 -1.51 5.95
CA ALA A 84 4.29 -0.78 6.20
C ALA A 84 3.43 -0.80 4.93
N ILE A 85 2.16 -1.09 5.08
CA ILE A 85 1.19 -1.04 3.99
C ILE A 85 0.39 0.24 4.17
N ILE A 86 0.48 1.13 3.20
CA ILE A 86 -0.18 2.44 3.25
C ILE A 86 -1.13 2.56 2.08
N ASP A 87 -2.35 3.03 2.35
CA ASP A 87 -3.33 3.26 1.29
C ASP A 87 -2.82 4.32 0.31
N SER A 88 -3.18 4.17 -0.95
CA SER A 88 -2.71 5.05 -2.01
C SER A 88 -3.32 6.44 -1.98
N ASP A 89 -4.34 6.67 -1.16
CA ASP A 89 -4.98 7.98 -0.97
C ASP A 89 -4.47 8.74 0.25
N ILE A 90 -3.38 8.27 0.86
CA ILE A 90 -2.77 8.93 2.01
C ILE A 90 -1.64 9.84 1.53
N TYR A 91 -1.68 11.09 2.00
CA TYR A 91 -0.63 12.06 1.76
C TYR A 91 0.27 12.16 2.98
N ILE A 92 1.57 11.98 2.80
CA ILE A 92 2.55 12.13 3.87
C ILE A 92 3.18 13.52 3.77
N ARG A 93 3.08 14.29 4.85
CA ARG A 93 3.67 15.63 4.91
C ARG A 93 5.19 15.54 4.88
N PRO A 94 5.88 16.52 4.27
CA PRO A 94 7.34 16.51 4.20
C PRO A 94 8.03 16.49 5.56
N ASP A 95 7.38 16.98 6.60
CA ASP A 95 7.92 17.03 7.97
C ASP A 95 7.53 15.83 8.82
N ALA A 96 6.90 14.80 8.23
CA ALA A 96 6.48 13.62 8.98
C ALA A 96 7.69 12.86 9.52
N PRO A 97 7.64 12.38 10.77
CA PRO A 97 8.73 11.59 11.34
C PRO A 97 8.77 10.19 10.76
N ASN A 98 9.88 9.49 10.98
CA ASN A 98 10.02 8.10 10.56
C ASN A 98 9.04 7.22 11.34
N ILE A 99 8.06 6.60 10.65
CA ILE A 99 7.04 5.78 11.29
C ILE A 99 7.61 4.53 11.95
N PHE A 100 8.80 4.09 11.54
CA PHE A 100 9.45 2.92 12.10
C PHE A 100 10.29 3.25 13.35
N TRP A 101 10.41 4.52 13.70
CA TRP A 101 11.24 4.93 14.82
C TRP A 101 10.86 4.24 16.12
N ASP A 102 9.57 4.31 16.46
CA ASP A 102 9.09 3.72 17.71
C ASP A 102 9.05 2.18 17.64
N LEU A 103 8.90 1.62 16.46
CA LEU A 103 8.85 0.17 16.26
C LEU A 103 10.21 -0.50 16.42
N THR A 104 11.30 0.28 16.44
CA THR A 104 12.65 -0.26 16.64
C THR A 104 13.07 -0.26 18.08
N LYS A 105 12.29 0.34 18.97
CA LYS A 105 12.57 0.36 20.40
C LYS A 105 12.02 -0.91 21.05
N GLU A 106 12.71 -1.37 22.07
CA GLU A 106 12.18 -2.45 22.90
C GLU A 106 11.13 -1.89 23.85
N TYR A 107 10.07 -2.64 24.00
CA TYR A 107 9.00 -2.31 24.94
C TYR A 107 8.96 -3.35 26.06
#